data_c27fbf6f11d83b65fe18e2ce61574676
#
_entry.id   c27fbf6f11d83b65fe18e2ce61574676
#
_cell.length_a   1.000
_cell.length_b   1.000
_cell.length_c   1.000
_cell.angle_alpha   90.00
_cell.angle_beta   90.00
_cell.angle_gamma   90.00
#
_symmetry.space_group_name_H-M   'P 1'
#
loop_
_entity.id
_entity.type
_entity.pdbx_description
1 polymer ?
#
loop_
_entity_poly.entity_id
_entity_poly.type
_entity_poly.pdbx_seq_one_letter_code
_entity_poly.pdbx_strand_id
1 'polypeptide(L)'
;MVLKSELLIKLVKKSIRTMTDKKNKQMISNIHKKYSEEVVTSMRDRFQYSNIMQVPMISHVSINMGIGDAKENPKKLESAIQELSLISGQKPVTTKSRKDISNFKIRKGFPVGCKVTIRGKRMYDFMERLISIALPRTRDFRGLSFKSFDGRGNYSLGVKEQIIFTEIDYDKIDSIRGMDITISTTAKTNDESYWLLKLIGFPLRDKPVKEEVVEEING
;
A
#
# COMPACT_ATOMS: atom_id res chain seq x y z
N MET A 1 55.48 -2.48 -13.21
CA MET A 1 54.66 -1.76 -12.18
C MET A 1 53.20 -1.61 -12.54
N VAL A 2 52.84 -1.44 -13.81
CA VAL A 2 51.46 -1.17 -14.29
C VAL A 2 50.48 -2.34 -14.04
N LEU A 3 50.90 -3.59 -14.18
CA LEU A 3 50.05 -4.79 -14.01
C LEU A 3 49.53 -5.00 -12.55
N LYS A 4 50.28 -4.55 -11.54
CA LYS A 4 49.83 -4.65 -10.14
C LYS A 4 48.71 -3.64 -9.78
N SER A 5 48.74 -2.46 -10.42
CA SER A 5 47.73 -1.43 -10.21
C SER A 5 46.35 -1.80 -10.81
N GLU A 6 46.35 -2.43 -11.99
CA GLU A 6 45.10 -2.90 -12.62
C GLU A 6 44.42 -4.04 -11.84
N LEU A 7 45.24 -4.96 -11.30
CA LEU A 7 44.74 -6.05 -10.45
C LEU A 7 44.10 -5.52 -9.15
N LEU A 8 44.73 -4.53 -8.52
CA LEU A 8 44.22 -3.85 -7.33
C LEU A 8 42.90 -3.14 -7.61
N ILE A 9 42.79 -2.43 -8.73
CA ILE A 9 41.56 -1.74 -9.15
C ILE A 9 40.43 -2.75 -9.41
N LYS A 10 40.70 -3.89 -10.04
CA LYS A 10 39.73 -4.97 -10.26
C LYS A 10 39.24 -5.58 -8.92
N LEU A 11 40.13 -5.80 -7.97
CA LEU A 11 39.81 -6.34 -6.65
C LEU A 11 38.97 -5.34 -5.85
N VAL A 12 39.34 -4.07 -5.86
CA VAL A 12 38.54 -3.01 -5.18
C VAL A 12 37.14 -2.87 -5.80
N LYS A 13 37.03 -2.86 -7.14
CA LYS A 13 35.71 -2.84 -7.82
C LYS A 13 34.87 -4.07 -7.51
N LYS A 14 35.49 -5.26 -7.42
CA LYS A 14 34.78 -6.49 -7.01
C LYS A 14 34.34 -6.43 -5.56
N SER A 15 35.15 -5.90 -4.65
CA SER A 15 34.81 -5.74 -3.23
C SER A 15 33.69 -4.72 -3.04
N ILE A 16 33.73 -3.58 -3.74
CA ILE A 16 32.66 -2.57 -3.71
C ILE A 16 31.36 -3.17 -4.25
N ARG A 17 31.41 -3.94 -5.34
CA ARG A 17 30.22 -4.58 -5.93
C ARG A 17 29.59 -5.60 -4.97
N THR A 18 30.41 -6.44 -4.31
CA THR A 18 29.94 -7.40 -3.31
C THR A 18 29.40 -6.72 -2.05
N MET A 19 29.95 -5.59 -1.62
CA MET A 19 29.40 -4.80 -0.50
C MET A 19 28.07 -4.14 -0.88
N THR A 20 27.96 -3.61 -2.10
CA THR A 20 26.71 -3.01 -2.60
C THR A 20 25.61 -4.06 -2.75
N ASP A 21 25.95 -5.26 -3.25
CA ASP A 21 25.02 -6.38 -3.38
C ASP A 21 24.56 -6.91 -2.00
N LYS A 22 25.47 -7.01 -1.02
CA LYS A 22 25.11 -7.35 0.38
C LYS A 22 24.23 -6.30 1.02
N LYS A 23 24.54 -5.01 0.83
CA LYS A 23 23.74 -3.89 1.35
C LYS A 23 22.33 -3.85 0.72
N ASN A 24 22.23 -4.11 -0.58
CA ASN A 24 20.95 -4.24 -1.28
C ASN A 24 20.15 -5.47 -0.81
N LYS A 25 20.82 -6.59 -0.51
CA LYS A 25 20.16 -7.80 0.03
C LYS A 25 19.65 -7.62 1.45
N GLN A 26 20.32 -6.80 2.28
CA GLN A 26 19.86 -6.46 3.64
C GLN A 26 18.69 -5.45 3.67
N MET A 27 18.38 -4.81 2.55
CA MET A 27 17.31 -3.80 2.45
C MET A 27 16.04 -4.32 1.74
N ILE A 28 15.85 -5.62 1.65
CA ILE A 28 14.61 -6.20 1.12
C ILE A 28 13.61 -6.33 2.28
N SER A 29 12.42 -5.72 2.14
CA SER A 29 11.31 -5.84 3.08
C SER A 29 10.96 -7.31 3.34
N ASN A 30 10.60 -7.64 4.58
CA ASN A 30 10.20 -9.00 4.95
C ASN A 30 8.99 -9.48 4.13
N ILE A 31 8.07 -8.58 3.82
CA ILE A 31 6.90 -8.86 2.96
C ILE A 31 7.34 -9.26 1.55
N HIS A 32 8.33 -8.59 0.98
CA HIS A 32 8.82 -8.94 -0.35
C HIS A 32 9.50 -10.31 -0.37
N LYS A 33 10.26 -10.65 0.68
CA LYS A 33 10.86 -11.99 0.83
C LYS A 33 9.76 -13.05 0.96
N LYS A 34 8.80 -12.82 1.85
CA LYS A 34 7.67 -13.72 2.07
C LYS A 34 6.88 -13.94 0.78
N TYR A 35 6.66 -12.87 0.00
CA TYR A 35 6.01 -12.98 -1.30
C TYR A 35 6.77 -13.93 -2.23
N SER A 36 8.09 -13.75 -2.39
CA SER A 36 8.89 -14.55 -3.32
C SER A 36 9.10 -16.01 -2.88
N GLU A 37 9.18 -16.28 -1.58
CA GLU A 37 9.53 -17.60 -1.03
C GLU A 37 8.28 -18.46 -0.74
N GLU A 38 7.22 -17.86 -0.19
CA GLU A 38 6.05 -18.60 0.30
C GLU A 38 4.80 -18.35 -0.54
N VAL A 39 4.49 -17.05 -0.83
CA VAL A 39 3.20 -16.70 -1.41
C VAL A 39 3.07 -17.18 -2.85
N VAL A 40 4.13 -17.05 -3.64
CA VAL A 40 4.13 -17.47 -5.05
C VAL A 40 3.85 -18.98 -5.16
N THR A 41 4.50 -19.81 -4.33
CA THR A 41 4.32 -21.25 -4.32
C THR A 41 2.89 -21.61 -3.90
N SER A 42 2.42 -21.07 -2.77
CA SER A 42 1.08 -21.33 -2.24
C SER A 42 -0.05 -20.91 -3.19
N MET A 43 0.12 -19.77 -3.88
CA MET A 43 -0.83 -19.29 -4.87
C MET A 43 -0.86 -20.16 -6.12
N ARG A 44 0.31 -20.62 -6.58
CA ARG A 44 0.42 -21.51 -7.72
C ARG A 44 -0.28 -22.85 -7.45
N ASP A 45 -0.05 -23.43 -6.29
CA ASP A 45 -0.64 -24.71 -5.91
C ASP A 45 -2.16 -24.62 -5.77
N ARG A 46 -2.66 -23.46 -5.24
CA ARG A 46 -4.08 -23.27 -5.00
C ARG A 46 -4.87 -23.01 -6.29
N PHE A 47 -4.36 -22.14 -7.16
CA PHE A 47 -5.05 -21.70 -8.39
C PHE A 47 -4.54 -22.40 -9.65
N GLN A 48 -3.57 -23.33 -9.52
CA GLN A 48 -3.02 -24.14 -10.60
C GLN A 48 -2.54 -23.32 -11.81
N TYR A 49 -1.84 -22.20 -11.52
CA TYR A 49 -1.28 -21.39 -12.59
C TYR A 49 -0.23 -22.15 -13.41
N SER A 50 -0.36 -22.13 -14.72
CA SER A 50 0.58 -22.78 -15.65
C SER A 50 1.95 -22.09 -15.68
N ASN A 51 2.00 -20.78 -15.41
CA ASN A 51 3.23 -19.98 -15.42
C ASN A 51 3.35 -19.16 -14.14
N ILE A 52 4.55 -19.07 -13.58
CA ILE A 52 4.88 -18.24 -12.40
C ILE A 52 4.51 -16.77 -12.62
N MET A 53 4.64 -16.27 -13.86
CA MET A 53 4.31 -14.88 -14.20
C MET A 53 2.81 -14.57 -14.17
N GLN A 54 1.95 -15.58 -14.06
CA GLN A 54 0.49 -15.40 -13.90
C GLN A 54 0.11 -15.17 -12.45
N VAL A 55 0.99 -15.49 -11.50
CA VAL A 55 0.73 -15.30 -10.07
C VAL A 55 0.53 -13.81 -9.78
N PRO A 56 -0.60 -13.43 -9.16
CA PRO A 56 -0.87 -12.03 -8.88
C PRO A 56 0.14 -11.42 -7.90
N MET A 57 0.44 -10.15 -8.11
CA MET A 57 1.31 -9.35 -7.25
C MET A 57 0.67 -8.01 -6.91
N ILE A 58 1.18 -7.34 -5.88
CA ILE A 58 0.80 -5.96 -5.59
C ILE A 58 1.49 -5.05 -6.62
N SER A 59 0.70 -4.28 -7.35
CA SER A 59 1.18 -3.35 -8.37
C SER A 59 1.60 -2.00 -7.78
N HIS A 60 0.71 -1.41 -6.98
CA HIS A 60 0.96 -0.14 -6.31
C HIS A 60 -0.02 0.07 -5.16
N VAL A 61 0.33 0.97 -4.27
CA VAL A 61 -0.55 1.47 -3.21
C VAL A 61 -0.80 2.95 -3.43
N SER A 62 -2.05 3.33 -3.49
CA SER A 62 -2.50 4.73 -3.58
C SER A 62 -3.03 5.18 -2.23
N ILE A 63 -2.55 6.30 -1.72
CA ILE A 63 -3.07 6.94 -0.51
C ILE A 63 -3.66 8.28 -0.90
N ASN A 64 -4.87 8.55 -0.46
CA ASN A 64 -5.58 9.80 -0.70
C ASN A 64 -6.05 10.40 0.61
N MET A 65 -5.84 11.70 0.78
CA MET A 65 -6.38 12.49 1.89
C MET A 65 -7.24 13.60 1.33
N GLY A 66 -8.54 13.56 1.63
CA GLY A 66 -9.49 14.62 1.31
C GLY A 66 -9.46 15.71 2.37
N ILE A 67 -9.39 16.98 1.95
CA ILE A 67 -9.35 18.14 2.84
C ILE A 67 -10.44 19.11 2.38
N GLY A 68 -11.61 19.04 3.03
CA GLY A 68 -12.76 19.88 2.67
C GLY A 68 -12.45 21.38 2.79
N ASP A 69 -11.73 21.76 3.84
CA ASP A 69 -11.41 23.15 4.18
C ASP A 69 -10.15 23.68 3.49
N ALA A 70 -9.54 22.94 2.57
CA ALA A 70 -8.30 23.32 1.90
C ALA A 70 -8.38 24.66 1.15
N LYS A 71 -9.59 25.04 0.76
CA LYS A 71 -9.87 26.35 0.11
C LYS A 71 -9.75 27.50 1.08
N GLU A 72 -10.28 27.36 2.30
CA GLU A 72 -10.33 28.43 3.30
C GLU A 72 -9.00 28.55 4.05
N ASN A 73 -8.37 27.42 4.30
CA ASN A 73 -7.12 27.32 5.04
C ASN A 73 -6.04 26.55 4.26
N PRO A 74 -5.26 27.21 3.40
CA PRO A 74 -4.19 26.54 2.65
C PRO A 74 -3.12 25.93 3.55
N LYS A 75 -2.91 26.44 4.76
CA LYS A 75 -2.00 25.86 5.76
C LYS A 75 -2.38 24.43 6.13
N LYS A 76 -3.69 24.13 6.26
CA LYS A 76 -4.15 22.76 6.52
C LYS A 76 -3.78 21.79 5.41
N LEU A 77 -3.76 22.22 4.17
CA LEU A 77 -3.31 21.43 3.04
C LEU A 77 -1.80 21.17 3.08
N GLU A 78 -1.02 22.20 3.41
CA GLU A 78 0.44 22.07 3.54
C GLU A 78 0.81 21.09 4.66
N SER A 79 0.15 21.19 5.83
CA SER A 79 0.33 20.22 6.93
C SER A 79 0.01 18.80 6.47
N ALA A 80 -1.11 18.58 5.78
CA ALA A 80 -1.49 17.26 5.27
C ALA A 80 -0.50 16.72 4.22
N ILE A 81 0.07 17.57 3.38
CA ILE A 81 1.13 17.20 2.43
C ILE A 81 2.39 16.77 3.18
N GLN A 82 2.77 17.46 4.25
CA GLN A 82 3.92 17.10 5.07
C GLN A 82 3.68 15.76 5.78
N GLU A 83 2.53 15.59 6.44
CA GLU A 83 2.14 14.34 7.10
C GLU A 83 2.16 13.16 6.11
N LEU A 84 1.52 13.30 4.96
CA LEU A 84 1.49 12.25 3.95
C LEU A 84 2.88 11.98 3.35
N SER A 85 3.74 12.99 3.28
CA SER A 85 5.14 12.82 2.86
C SER A 85 5.94 12.00 3.86
N LEU A 86 5.72 12.20 5.16
CA LEU A 86 6.37 11.41 6.23
C LEU A 86 5.92 9.95 6.17
N ILE A 87 4.61 9.70 6.07
CA ILE A 87 4.04 8.34 5.99
C ILE A 87 4.54 7.59 4.76
N SER A 88 4.51 8.22 3.59
CA SER A 88 4.80 7.56 2.31
C SER A 88 6.28 7.53 1.94
N GLY A 89 7.09 8.41 2.55
CA GLY A 89 8.48 8.64 2.14
C GLY A 89 8.62 9.26 0.73
N GLN A 90 7.53 9.84 0.20
CA GLN A 90 7.47 10.43 -1.14
C GLN A 90 6.62 11.71 -1.12
N LYS A 91 7.01 12.73 -1.87
CA LYS A 91 6.25 13.99 -1.96
C LYS A 91 4.88 13.75 -2.61
N PRO A 92 3.77 14.07 -1.90
CA PRO A 92 2.42 13.95 -2.44
C PRO A 92 2.14 14.99 -3.52
N VAL A 93 1.12 14.70 -4.34
CA VAL A 93 0.59 15.61 -5.34
C VAL A 93 -0.71 16.19 -4.82
N THR A 94 -0.87 17.50 -4.91
CA THR A 94 -2.12 18.19 -4.60
C THR A 94 -3.18 17.85 -5.64
N THR A 95 -4.35 17.38 -5.18
CA THR A 95 -5.49 17.11 -6.03
C THR A 95 -6.37 18.36 -6.16
N LYS A 96 -6.73 18.68 -7.40
CA LYS A 96 -7.55 19.87 -7.73
C LYS A 96 -8.91 19.44 -8.24
N SER A 97 -9.93 20.25 -7.93
CA SER A 97 -11.29 20.03 -8.44
C SER A 97 -11.33 20.09 -9.97
N ARG A 98 -12.04 19.18 -10.60
CA ARG A 98 -12.24 19.11 -12.05
C ARG A 98 -13.45 19.89 -12.52
N LYS A 99 -14.46 20.08 -11.65
CA LYS A 99 -15.74 20.73 -11.95
C LYS A 99 -16.05 21.79 -10.89
N ASP A 100 -16.90 22.73 -11.27
CA ASP A 100 -17.51 23.69 -10.35
C ASP A 100 -18.67 23.00 -9.63
N ILE A 101 -18.72 23.12 -8.29
CA ILE A 101 -19.78 22.57 -7.46
C ILE A 101 -20.23 23.68 -6.51
N SER A 102 -21.38 24.28 -6.82
CA SER A 102 -21.91 25.42 -6.08
C SER A 102 -22.25 25.10 -4.63
N ASN A 103 -22.84 23.93 -4.35
CA ASN A 103 -23.21 23.50 -3.00
C ASN A 103 -22.00 23.47 -2.04
N PHE A 104 -20.83 23.08 -2.53
CA PHE A 104 -19.59 23.08 -1.75
C PHE A 104 -18.75 24.33 -1.95
N LYS A 105 -19.24 25.33 -2.68
CA LYS A 105 -18.51 26.57 -3.01
C LYS A 105 -17.13 26.29 -3.62
N ILE A 106 -17.00 25.20 -4.39
CA ILE A 106 -15.76 24.77 -5.03
C ILE A 106 -15.79 25.17 -6.51
N ARG A 107 -14.72 25.78 -6.99
CA ARG A 107 -14.50 26.09 -8.41
C ARG A 107 -13.44 25.14 -9.00
N LYS A 108 -13.47 24.95 -10.30
CA LYS A 108 -12.45 24.23 -11.05
C LYS A 108 -11.06 24.77 -10.73
N GLY A 109 -10.14 23.86 -10.46
CA GLY A 109 -8.76 24.20 -10.10
C GLY A 109 -8.49 24.43 -8.62
N PHE A 110 -9.52 24.50 -7.75
CA PHE A 110 -9.31 24.60 -6.31
C PHE A 110 -8.68 23.34 -5.74
N PRO A 111 -7.73 23.47 -4.78
CA PRO A 111 -7.16 22.32 -4.09
C PRO A 111 -8.21 21.69 -3.18
N VAL A 112 -8.37 20.37 -3.24
CA VAL A 112 -9.35 19.61 -2.46
C VAL A 112 -8.73 18.49 -1.63
N GLY A 113 -7.44 18.25 -1.77
CA GLY A 113 -6.73 17.22 -1.04
C GLY A 113 -5.35 16.93 -1.58
N CYS A 114 -4.77 15.84 -1.12
CA CYS A 114 -3.47 15.35 -1.61
C CYS A 114 -3.50 13.84 -1.83
N LYS A 115 -2.69 13.36 -2.77
CA LYS A 115 -2.59 11.96 -3.15
C LYS A 115 -1.14 11.57 -3.36
N VAL A 116 -0.82 10.33 -3.00
CA VAL A 116 0.47 9.71 -3.33
C VAL A 116 0.23 8.31 -3.89
N THR A 117 1.08 7.87 -4.81
CA THR A 117 1.08 6.51 -5.33
C THR A 117 2.47 5.93 -5.12
N ILE A 118 2.54 4.86 -4.34
CA ILE A 118 3.78 4.21 -3.93
C ILE A 118 3.95 2.92 -4.72
N ARG A 119 5.17 2.68 -5.23
CA ARG A 119 5.51 1.50 -6.04
C ARG A 119 6.83 0.89 -5.60
N GLY A 120 7.09 -0.35 -6.04
CA GLY A 120 8.34 -1.06 -5.83
C GLY A 120 8.68 -1.25 -4.36
N LYS A 121 9.94 -1.08 -3.99
CA LYS A 121 10.42 -1.33 -2.63
C LYS A 121 9.67 -0.54 -1.57
N ARG A 122 9.50 0.78 -1.76
CA ARG A 122 8.79 1.64 -0.81
C ARG A 122 7.35 1.17 -0.55
N MET A 123 6.71 0.56 -1.53
CA MET A 123 5.38 -0.02 -1.38
C MET A 123 5.38 -1.19 -0.39
N TYR A 124 6.34 -2.10 -0.51
CA TYR A 124 6.47 -3.22 0.43
C TYR A 124 6.82 -2.73 1.85
N ASP A 125 7.72 -1.75 1.97
CA ASP A 125 8.08 -1.15 3.26
C ASP A 125 6.86 -0.45 3.90
N PHE A 126 6.04 0.25 3.11
CA PHE A 126 4.78 0.84 3.57
C PHE A 126 3.77 -0.23 4.01
N MET A 127 3.60 -1.30 3.22
CA MET A 127 2.71 -2.41 3.56
C MET A 127 3.11 -3.11 4.84
N GLU A 128 4.41 -3.28 5.08
CA GLU A 128 4.92 -3.88 6.32
C GLU A 128 4.55 -3.03 7.53
N ARG A 129 4.75 -1.71 7.47
CA ARG A 129 4.34 -0.79 8.54
C ARG A 129 2.83 -0.74 8.73
N LEU A 130 2.07 -0.74 7.64
CA LEU A 130 0.62 -0.76 7.68
C LEU A 130 0.09 -2.00 8.41
N ILE A 131 0.58 -3.19 8.06
CA ILE A 131 0.13 -4.46 8.64
C ILE A 131 0.61 -4.64 10.08
N SER A 132 1.90 -4.38 10.35
CA SER A 132 2.51 -4.72 11.63
C SER A 132 2.28 -3.66 12.70
N ILE A 133 2.13 -2.39 12.33
CA ILE A 133 2.09 -1.28 13.27
C ILE A 133 0.78 -0.51 13.19
N ALA A 134 0.41 -0.02 12.01
CA ALA A 134 -0.70 0.93 11.89
C ALA A 134 -2.06 0.27 12.14
N LEU A 135 -2.36 -0.86 11.50
CA LEU A 135 -3.66 -1.53 11.66
C LEU A 135 -3.93 -1.98 13.11
N PRO A 136 -2.98 -2.60 13.83
CA PRO A 136 -3.20 -2.98 15.24
C PRO A 136 -3.43 -1.79 16.18
N ARG A 137 -2.93 -0.60 15.84
CA ARG A 137 -3.13 0.64 16.62
C ARG A 137 -4.48 1.31 16.37
N THR A 138 -5.23 0.86 15.36
CA THR A 138 -6.57 1.39 15.10
C THR A 138 -7.51 1.00 16.23
N ARG A 139 -8.28 1.96 16.74
CA ARG A 139 -9.29 1.71 17.76
C ARG A 139 -10.32 0.71 17.25
N ASP A 140 -10.71 -0.23 18.11
CA ASP A 140 -11.74 -1.26 17.83
C ASP A 140 -11.47 -2.06 16.55
N PHE A 141 -10.20 -2.32 16.26
CA PHE A 141 -9.84 -3.11 15.07
C PHE A 141 -10.37 -4.54 15.20
N ARG A 142 -11.30 -4.90 14.30
CA ARG A 142 -11.91 -6.23 14.24
C ARG A 142 -11.57 -7.00 12.97
N GLY A 143 -10.50 -6.60 12.27
CA GLY A 143 -10.14 -7.13 10.96
C GLY A 143 -10.85 -6.42 9.80
N LEU A 144 -10.31 -6.57 8.61
CA LEU A 144 -10.71 -5.89 7.40
C LEU A 144 -11.78 -6.69 6.63
N SER A 145 -12.81 -6.01 6.13
CA SER A 145 -13.96 -6.65 5.49
C SER A 145 -13.64 -7.16 4.08
N PHE A 146 -14.18 -8.31 3.71
CA PHE A 146 -14.14 -8.81 2.33
C PHE A 146 -14.92 -7.92 1.35
N LYS A 147 -15.92 -7.17 1.82
CA LYS A 147 -16.76 -6.30 0.98
C LYS A 147 -16.01 -5.11 0.39
N SER A 148 -14.80 -4.82 0.85
CA SER A 148 -13.98 -3.70 0.38
C SER A 148 -13.15 -4.00 -0.88
N PHE A 149 -13.35 -5.17 -1.50
CA PHE A 149 -12.84 -5.47 -2.83
C PHE A 149 -13.73 -4.87 -3.93
N ASP A 150 -13.13 -4.40 -5.02
CA ASP A 150 -13.79 -3.68 -6.12
C ASP A 150 -14.38 -4.58 -7.23
N GLY A 151 -14.28 -5.89 -7.12
CA GLY A 151 -14.67 -6.85 -8.17
C GLY A 151 -13.55 -7.21 -9.14
N ARG A 152 -12.47 -6.42 -9.17
CA ARG A 152 -11.31 -6.60 -10.06
C ARG A 152 -10.01 -6.91 -9.31
N GLY A 153 -10.13 -7.35 -8.07
CA GLY A 153 -8.99 -7.73 -7.26
C GLY A 153 -8.24 -6.57 -6.58
N ASN A 154 -8.72 -5.34 -6.62
CA ASN A 154 -8.15 -4.27 -5.82
C ASN A 154 -8.86 -4.18 -4.47
N TYR A 155 -8.15 -3.72 -3.46
CA TYR A 155 -8.66 -3.59 -2.10
C TYR A 155 -8.55 -2.15 -1.62
N SER A 156 -9.63 -1.61 -1.05
CA SER A 156 -9.65 -0.25 -0.51
C SER A 156 -10.00 -0.28 0.98
N LEU A 157 -9.27 0.48 1.78
CA LEU A 157 -9.53 0.65 3.21
C LEU A 157 -9.50 2.12 3.58
N GLY A 158 -10.44 2.54 4.42
CA GLY A 158 -10.46 3.86 5.03
C GLY A 158 -9.83 3.81 6.43
N VAL A 159 -8.95 4.73 6.68
CA VAL A 159 -8.35 4.99 8.00
C VAL A 159 -8.93 6.30 8.51
N LYS A 160 -9.50 6.28 9.72
CA LYS A 160 -10.14 7.47 10.30
C LYS A 160 -9.14 8.49 10.85
N GLU A 161 -8.02 8.01 11.36
CA GLU A 161 -7.04 8.82 12.08
C GLU A 161 -5.62 8.55 11.55
N GLN A 162 -4.91 9.60 11.11
CA GLN A 162 -3.53 9.48 10.63
C GLN A 162 -2.54 9.14 11.77
N ILE A 163 -2.92 9.33 13.02
CA ILE A 163 -2.09 9.11 14.20
C ILE A 163 -1.68 7.65 14.40
N ILE A 164 -2.36 6.72 13.74
CA ILE A 164 -1.98 5.29 13.78
C ILE A 164 -0.57 5.04 13.24
N PHE A 165 -0.07 5.93 12.38
CA PHE A 165 1.29 5.85 11.85
C PHE A 165 2.28 6.45 12.83
N THR A 166 3.36 5.71 13.12
CA THR A 166 4.40 6.12 14.10
C THR A 166 5.26 7.28 13.63
N GLU A 167 5.25 7.55 12.34
CA GLU A 167 5.98 8.66 11.72
C GLU A 167 5.37 10.03 12.01
N ILE A 168 4.14 10.03 12.52
CA ILE A 168 3.41 11.25 12.86
C ILE A 168 3.53 11.51 14.35
N ASP A 169 4.03 12.68 14.67
CA ASP A 169 4.15 13.20 16.02
C ASP A 169 2.83 13.88 16.43
N TYR A 170 2.19 13.41 17.50
CA TYR A 170 0.90 13.93 17.96
C TYR A 170 0.93 15.42 18.26
N ASP A 171 2.03 15.92 18.81
CA ASP A 171 2.18 17.32 19.23
C ASP A 171 2.28 18.30 18.05
N LYS A 172 2.56 17.79 16.85
CA LYS A 172 2.73 18.59 15.63
C LYS A 172 1.50 18.60 14.72
N ILE A 173 0.46 17.88 15.09
CA ILE A 173 -0.75 17.76 14.27
C ILE A 173 -1.66 18.96 14.57
N ASP A 174 -2.15 19.61 13.51
CA ASP A 174 -3.16 20.66 13.62
C ASP A 174 -4.60 20.12 13.69
N SER A 175 -4.86 18.97 13.06
CA SER A 175 -6.17 18.31 13.09
C SER A 175 -6.07 16.82 12.75
N ILE A 176 -7.00 16.02 13.30
CA ILE A 176 -7.14 14.60 12.94
C ILE A 176 -7.77 14.51 11.54
N ARG A 177 -7.13 13.74 10.66
CA ARG A 177 -7.57 13.52 9.28
C ARG A 177 -7.66 12.05 8.96
N GLY A 178 -8.69 11.69 8.22
CA GLY A 178 -8.81 10.38 7.62
C GLY A 178 -8.05 10.29 6.30
N MET A 179 -7.78 9.06 5.88
CA MET A 179 -7.19 8.76 4.58
C MET A 179 -7.75 7.48 4.00
N ASP A 180 -7.79 7.41 2.68
CA ASP A 180 -8.17 6.22 1.93
C ASP A 180 -6.90 5.58 1.35
N ILE A 181 -6.72 4.30 1.62
CA ILE A 181 -5.59 3.50 1.13
C ILE A 181 -6.16 2.46 0.18
N THR A 182 -5.74 2.52 -1.07
CA THR A 182 -6.12 1.54 -2.11
C THR A 182 -4.91 0.73 -2.52
N ILE A 183 -5.02 -0.58 -2.36
CA ILE A 183 -4.01 -1.57 -2.76
C ILE A 183 -4.44 -2.13 -4.11
N SER A 184 -3.70 -1.80 -5.15
CA SER A 184 -3.94 -2.33 -6.50
C SER A 184 -3.09 -3.56 -6.74
N THR A 185 -3.75 -4.64 -7.16
CA THR A 185 -3.10 -5.90 -7.50
C THR A 185 -3.21 -6.21 -8.99
N THR A 186 -2.50 -7.21 -9.45
CA THR A 186 -2.62 -7.75 -10.80
C THR A 186 -3.58 -8.93 -10.88
N ALA A 187 -4.27 -9.25 -9.79
CA ALA A 187 -5.29 -10.29 -9.72
C ALA A 187 -6.46 -9.97 -10.65
N LYS A 188 -7.04 -10.99 -11.25
CA LYS A 188 -8.22 -10.86 -12.11
C LYS A 188 -9.52 -10.94 -11.32
N THR A 189 -9.51 -11.67 -10.21
CA THR A 189 -10.67 -11.91 -9.36
C THR A 189 -10.43 -11.46 -7.92
N ASN A 190 -11.51 -11.17 -7.21
CA ASN A 190 -11.42 -10.84 -5.79
C ASN A 190 -10.87 -12.00 -4.96
N ASP A 191 -11.10 -13.24 -5.40
CA ASP A 191 -10.64 -14.43 -4.71
C ASP A 191 -9.12 -14.59 -4.76
N GLU A 192 -8.53 -14.37 -5.93
CA GLU A 192 -7.09 -14.36 -6.08
C GLU A 192 -6.44 -13.28 -5.19
N SER A 193 -7.01 -12.06 -5.21
CA SER A 193 -6.50 -10.96 -4.39
C SER A 193 -6.68 -11.20 -2.90
N TYR A 194 -7.80 -11.78 -2.48
CA TYR A 194 -8.03 -12.13 -1.08
C TYR A 194 -6.96 -13.09 -0.56
N TRP A 195 -6.67 -14.16 -1.32
CA TRP A 195 -5.65 -15.12 -0.92
C TRP A 195 -4.25 -14.53 -0.96
N LEU A 196 -3.95 -13.69 -1.98
CA LEU A 196 -2.70 -12.96 -2.05
C LEU A 196 -2.46 -12.13 -0.78
N LEU A 197 -3.43 -11.28 -0.42
CA LEU A 197 -3.32 -10.40 0.74
C LEU A 197 -3.30 -11.18 2.06
N LYS A 198 -4.10 -12.25 2.19
CA LYS A 198 -4.13 -13.11 3.38
C LYS A 198 -2.79 -13.81 3.60
N LEU A 199 -2.17 -14.36 2.55
CA LEU A 199 -0.86 -15.00 2.63
C LEU A 199 0.28 -14.01 2.97
N ILE A 200 0.20 -12.79 2.48
CA ILE A 200 1.14 -11.72 2.85
C ILE A 200 1.04 -11.40 4.36
N GLY A 201 -0.12 -11.61 4.97
CA GLY A 201 -0.37 -11.35 6.39
C GLY A 201 -1.33 -10.18 6.63
N PHE A 202 -2.09 -9.78 5.62
CA PHE A 202 -3.11 -8.74 5.77
C PHE A 202 -4.27 -9.29 6.63
N PRO A 203 -4.71 -8.59 7.68
CA PRO A 203 -5.68 -9.09 8.66
C PRO A 203 -7.12 -9.02 8.12
N LEU A 204 -7.37 -9.79 7.06
CA LEU A 204 -8.70 -9.93 6.46
C LEU A 204 -9.57 -10.86 7.32
N ARG A 205 -10.83 -10.51 7.47
CA ARG A 205 -11.85 -11.43 8.01
C ARG A 205 -12.06 -12.58 7.04
N ASP A 206 -12.47 -13.71 7.57
CA ASP A 206 -12.84 -14.84 6.74
C ASP A 206 -14.01 -14.45 5.81
N LYS A 207 -14.00 -15.06 4.63
CA LYS A 207 -15.11 -14.88 3.68
C LYS A 207 -16.40 -15.33 4.34
N PRO A 208 -17.50 -14.56 4.17
CA PRO A 208 -18.81 -15.10 4.51
C PRO A 208 -19.00 -16.35 3.66
N VAL A 209 -19.25 -17.47 4.33
CA VAL A 209 -19.68 -18.70 3.67
C VAL A 209 -20.97 -18.32 2.93
N LYS A 210 -20.97 -18.39 1.60
CA LYS A 210 -22.22 -18.39 0.86
C LYS A 210 -22.91 -19.67 1.32
N GLU A 211 -23.98 -19.55 2.11
CA GLU A 211 -24.96 -20.60 2.23
C GLU A 211 -25.43 -20.84 0.79
N GLU A 212 -24.99 -21.95 0.20
CA GLU A 212 -25.62 -22.48 -0.99
C GLU A 212 -27.06 -22.70 -0.57
N VAL A 213 -27.96 -21.89 -1.13
CA VAL A 213 -29.39 -22.14 -1.04
C VAL A 213 -29.56 -23.49 -1.72
N VAL A 214 -29.65 -24.52 -0.89
CA VAL A 214 -30.15 -25.81 -1.31
C VAL A 214 -31.62 -25.53 -1.61
N GLU A 215 -31.93 -25.20 -2.87
CA GLU A 215 -33.27 -25.31 -3.39
C GLU A 215 -33.64 -26.79 -3.23
N GLU A 216 -34.33 -27.08 -2.12
CA GLU A 216 -35.08 -28.30 -1.99
C GLU A 216 -36.01 -28.38 -3.19
N ILE A 217 -35.69 -29.27 -4.11
CA ILE A 217 -36.60 -29.74 -5.10
C ILE A 217 -37.65 -30.58 -4.35
N ASN A 218 -38.65 -29.88 -3.82
CA ASN A 218 -39.91 -30.45 -3.42
C ASN A 218 -40.92 -30.11 -4.51
N GLY A 219 -41.09 -31.01 -5.43
CA GLY A 219 -42.16 -31.08 -6.42
C GLY A 219 -42.53 -32.53 -6.57
#